data_a9e771bd085aa7c041fe9f32eb62ef53
#
_entry.id   a9e771bd085aa7c041fe9f32eb62ef53
#
_cell.length_a   1.000
_cell.length_b   1.000
_cell.length_c   1.000
_cell.angle_alpha   90.00
_cell.angle_beta   90.00
_cell.angle_gamma   90.00
#
_symmetry.space_group_name_H-M   'P 1'
#
loop_
_entity.id
_entity.type
_entity.pdbx_description
1 polymer ?
#
loop_
_entity_poly.entity_id
_entity_poly.type
_entity_poly.pdbx_seq_one_letter_code
_entity_poly.pdbx_strand_id
1 'polypeptide(L)'
;LVVPEVNPQDIDWNKGIIANPNCSTIQAMVALKPLHDKYKIKRIVYSTYQAVSGSGLKGIKDLEEGLKDNDIMTAYPHPIANNCLPHIDVFLDNGYTKEEMKMINETHKILGDDSIKVTATTVRVPVFACHSESINLEFEKPFDLDELKQNLASFPGLNLMDDPANNVYPLARDIEGKDDVYVGRVRRDFSVENGVNLWVVADNIRKGAA
;
A
#
# COMPACT_ATOMS: atom_id res chain seq x y z
N LEU A 1 -13.07 -2.44 10.85
CA LEU A 1 -11.74 -2.66 10.28
C LEU A 1 -10.70 -2.17 11.29
N VAL A 2 -9.71 -3.01 11.59
CA VAL A 2 -8.68 -2.69 12.57
C VAL A 2 -7.29 -2.91 11.97
N VAL A 3 -6.44 -1.88 12.12
CA VAL A 3 -5.00 -1.93 11.90
C VAL A 3 -4.35 -1.62 13.25
N PRO A 4 -3.67 -2.59 13.89
CA PRO A 4 -3.20 -2.45 15.28
C PRO A 4 -2.34 -1.21 15.53
N GLU A 5 -1.52 -0.82 14.57
CA GLU A 5 -0.64 0.35 14.67
C GLU A 5 -1.39 1.68 14.45
N VAL A 6 -2.63 1.65 13.94
CA VAL A 6 -3.35 2.85 13.47
C VAL A 6 -4.57 3.16 14.33
N ASN A 7 -5.45 2.18 14.53
CA ASN A 7 -6.73 2.34 15.21
C ASN A 7 -7.05 1.17 16.16
N PRO A 8 -6.13 0.80 17.09
CA PRO A 8 -6.33 -0.35 17.98
C PRO A 8 -7.57 -0.21 18.88
N GLN A 9 -7.97 1.03 19.22
CA GLN A 9 -9.14 1.34 20.03
C GLN A 9 -10.47 0.86 19.39
N ASP A 10 -10.49 0.63 18.08
CA ASP A 10 -11.68 0.16 17.38
C ASP A 10 -12.04 -1.31 17.75
N ILE A 11 -11.14 -1.97 18.50
CA ILE A 11 -11.41 -3.30 19.07
C ILE A 11 -12.42 -3.21 20.22
N ASP A 12 -12.45 -2.14 20.99
CA ASP A 12 -13.18 -2.05 22.27
C ASP A 12 -14.71 -2.13 22.10
N TRP A 13 -15.20 -1.79 20.92
CA TRP A 13 -16.64 -1.79 20.62
C TRP A 13 -17.07 -2.80 19.54
N ASN A 14 -16.21 -3.79 19.23
CA ASN A 14 -16.58 -4.86 18.34
C ASN A 14 -17.67 -5.77 18.97
N LYS A 15 -18.48 -6.40 18.09
CA LYS A 15 -19.57 -7.32 18.50
C LYS A 15 -19.24 -8.78 18.16
N GLY A 16 -17.98 -9.18 18.34
CA GLY A 16 -17.51 -10.55 18.11
C GLY A 16 -16.86 -10.79 16.77
N ILE A 17 -16.84 -9.80 15.84
CA ILE A 17 -16.16 -9.90 14.54
C ILE A 17 -15.21 -8.72 14.39
N ILE A 18 -13.93 -9.04 14.21
CA ILE A 18 -12.88 -8.07 13.85
C ILE A 18 -12.49 -8.37 12.40
N ALA A 19 -12.71 -7.41 11.52
CA ALA A 19 -12.36 -7.56 10.11
C ALA A 19 -10.97 -6.98 9.84
N ASN A 20 -10.13 -7.78 9.19
CA ASN A 20 -8.85 -7.33 8.66
C ASN A 20 -9.08 -6.53 7.38
N PRO A 21 -8.46 -5.35 7.21
CA PRO A 21 -8.56 -4.59 5.97
C PRO A 21 -7.84 -5.26 4.79
N ASN A 22 -7.99 -4.67 3.61
CA ASN A 22 -7.22 -5.03 2.43
C ASN A 22 -5.71 -4.88 2.66
N CYS A 23 -4.91 -5.81 2.12
CA CYS A 23 -3.46 -5.87 2.34
C CYS A 23 -2.72 -4.60 1.91
N SER A 24 -3.08 -4.01 0.77
CA SER A 24 -2.51 -2.73 0.33
C SER A 24 -2.96 -1.58 1.24
N THR A 25 -4.23 -1.56 1.64
CA THR A 25 -4.72 -0.53 2.57
C THR A 25 -3.97 -0.56 3.90
N ILE A 26 -3.71 -1.73 4.48
CA ILE A 26 -3.04 -1.83 5.79
C ILE A 26 -1.67 -1.17 5.75
N GLN A 27 -0.81 -1.54 4.78
CA GLN A 27 0.53 -0.97 4.69
C GLN A 27 0.51 0.55 4.42
N ALA A 28 -0.42 1.01 3.58
CA ALA A 28 -0.61 2.43 3.35
C ALA A 28 -1.01 3.15 4.65
N MET A 29 -1.98 2.63 5.41
CA MET A 29 -2.46 3.27 6.64
C MET A 29 -1.37 3.41 7.71
N VAL A 30 -0.50 2.41 7.88
CA VAL A 30 0.63 2.51 8.81
C VAL A 30 1.57 3.65 8.41
N ALA A 31 1.83 3.83 7.12
CA ALA A 31 2.67 4.92 6.63
C ALA A 31 1.99 6.30 6.71
N LEU A 32 0.66 6.36 6.50
CA LEU A 32 -0.08 7.61 6.38
C LEU A 32 -0.58 8.16 7.73
N LYS A 33 -0.83 7.30 8.72
CA LYS A 33 -1.35 7.71 10.03
C LYS A 33 -0.54 8.82 10.69
N PRO A 34 0.79 8.69 10.89
CA PRO A 34 1.58 9.75 11.51
C PRO A 34 1.57 11.06 10.70
N LEU A 35 1.47 10.98 9.39
CA LEU A 35 1.41 12.15 8.53
C LEU A 35 0.04 12.84 8.58
N HIS A 36 -1.05 12.05 8.61
CA HIS A 36 -2.40 12.59 8.74
C HIS A 36 -2.60 13.29 10.08
N ASP A 37 -2.16 12.68 11.18
CA ASP A 37 -2.29 13.24 12.51
C ASP A 37 -1.57 14.60 12.64
N LYS A 38 -0.41 14.76 12.01
CA LYS A 38 0.40 15.96 12.14
C LYS A 38 0.06 17.03 11.12
N TYR A 39 -0.06 16.65 9.85
CA TYR A 39 -0.13 17.59 8.71
C TYR A 39 -1.52 17.67 8.08
N LYS A 40 -2.44 16.76 8.41
CA LYS A 40 -3.79 16.66 7.84
C LYS A 40 -3.76 16.39 6.33
N ILE A 41 -3.92 15.15 5.96
CA ILE A 41 -3.97 14.76 4.55
C ILE A 41 -5.25 15.27 3.92
N LYS A 42 -5.13 15.96 2.79
CA LYS A 42 -6.20 16.50 1.97
C LYS A 42 -6.50 15.63 0.76
N ARG A 43 -5.44 15.03 0.16
CA ARG A 43 -5.57 14.20 -1.04
C ARG A 43 -4.54 13.07 -1.03
N ILE A 44 -4.96 11.90 -1.56
CA ILE A 44 -4.12 10.72 -1.74
C ILE A 44 -4.30 10.18 -3.16
N VAL A 45 -3.19 9.87 -3.82
CA VAL A 45 -3.16 9.08 -5.05
C VAL A 45 -2.34 7.82 -4.78
N TYR A 46 -3.00 6.68 -4.87
CA TYR A 46 -2.36 5.37 -4.79
C TYR A 46 -2.05 4.84 -6.18
N SER A 47 -0.83 4.33 -6.36
CA SER A 47 -0.46 3.45 -7.46
C SER A 47 0.21 2.24 -6.86
N THR A 48 -0.46 1.07 -6.90
CA THR A 48 0.05 -0.13 -6.26
C THR A 48 0.72 -1.07 -7.25
N TYR A 49 1.71 -1.81 -6.77
CA TYR A 49 2.44 -2.85 -7.49
C TYR A 49 2.35 -4.11 -6.63
N GLN A 50 1.30 -4.92 -6.87
CA GLN A 50 0.90 -6.00 -5.98
C GLN A 50 1.47 -7.34 -6.44
N ALA A 51 2.13 -8.04 -5.52
CA ALA A 51 2.71 -9.35 -5.73
C ALA A 51 1.65 -10.44 -5.97
N VAL A 52 2.03 -11.48 -6.70
CA VAL A 52 1.15 -12.60 -7.06
C VAL A 52 0.67 -13.42 -5.86
N SER A 53 1.42 -13.42 -4.75
CA SER A 53 1.00 -14.06 -3.49
C SER A 53 -0.34 -13.57 -2.97
N GLY A 54 -0.73 -12.32 -3.28
CA GLY A 54 -2.06 -11.78 -2.98
C GLY A 54 -3.22 -12.53 -3.66
N SER A 55 -2.94 -13.29 -4.72
CA SER A 55 -3.89 -14.19 -5.39
C SER A 55 -3.75 -15.65 -4.94
N GLY A 56 -2.97 -15.90 -3.88
CA GLY A 56 -2.72 -17.22 -3.33
C GLY A 56 -1.87 -18.11 -4.25
N LEU A 57 -1.92 -19.41 -3.99
CA LEU A 57 -1.10 -20.40 -4.71
C LEU A 57 -1.31 -20.42 -6.23
N LYS A 58 -2.50 -20.06 -6.72
CA LYS A 58 -2.77 -19.98 -8.16
C LYS A 58 -1.96 -18.89 -8.83
N GLY A 59 -1.90 -17.70 -8.23
CA GLY A 59 -1.11 -16.58 -8.75
C GLY A 59 0.39 -16.87 -8.73
N ILE A 60 0.88 -17.50 -7.67
CA ILE A 60 2.28 -17.93 -7.57
C ILE A 60 2.61 -18.91 -8.70
N LYS A 61 1.75 -19.91 -8.92
CA LYS A 61 1.93 -20.90 -9.97
C LYS A 61 1.91 -20.29 -11.38
N ASP A 62 0.98 -19.36 -11.64
CA ASP A 62 0.92 -18.67 -12.94
C ASP A 62 2.25 -17.94 -13.24
N LEU A 63 2.86 -17.30 -12.23
CA LEU A 63 4.18 -16.66 -12.40
C LEU A 63 5.30 -17.68 -12.57
N GLU A 64 5.37 -18.72 -11.74
CA GLU A 64 6.42 -19.77 -11.82
C GLU A 64 6.45 -20.45 -13.18
N GLU A 65 5.28 -20.80 -13.72
CA GLU A 65 5.18 -21.45 -15.03
C GLU A 65 5.48 -20.47 -16.17
N GLY A 66 4.97 -19.24 -16.08
CA GLY A 66 5.25 -18.22 -17.10
C GLY A 66 6.73 -17.85 -17.20
N LEU A 67 7.50 -17.93 -16.10
CA LEU A 67 8.95 -17.74 -16.10
C LEU A 67 9.71 -18.90 -16.79
N LYS A 68 9.04 -20.02 -17.07
CA LYS A 68 9.55 -21.18 -17.84
C LYS A 68 8.99 -21.22 -19.26
N ASP A 69 8.49 -20.09 -19.79
CA ASP A 69 7.82 -19.99 -21.08
C ASP A 69 6.57 -20.89 -21.23
N ASN A 70 5.93 -21.23 -20.11
CA ASN A 70 4.68 -21.98 -20.03
C ASN A 70 3.57 -21.12 -19.46
N ASP A 71 3.00 -20.24 -20.25
CA ASP A 71 1.94 -19.34 -19.85
C ASP A 71 0.67 -20.13 -19.48
N ILE A 72 0.35 -20.14 -18.20
CA ILE A 72 -0.93 -20.59 -17.68
C ILE A 72 -1.70 -19.39 -17.12
N MET A 73 -3.03 -19.44 -17.18
CA MET A 73 -3.93 -18.36 -16.76
C MET A 73 -4.99 -18.94 -15.83
N THR A 74 -4.58 -19.31 -14.61
CA THR A 74 -5.49 -19.89 -13.60
C THR A 74 -6.00 -18.84 -12.61
N ALA A 75 -5.22 -17.80 -12.36
CA ALA A 75 -5.56 -16.70 -11.46
C ALA A 75 -5.86 -15.39 -12.21
N TYR A 76 -5.32 -15.22 -13.41
CA TYR A 76 -5.38 -13.95 -14.16
C TYR A 76 -5.94 -14.14 -15.58
N PRO A 77 -6.55 -13.08 -16.16
CA PRO A 77 -7.07 -13.13 -17.53
C PRO A 77 -5.97 -13.01 -18.60
N HIS A 78 -4.74 -12.71 -18.22
CA HIS A 78 -3.56 -12.56 -19.09
C HIS A 78 -2.32 -13.16 -18.40
N PRO A 79 -1.30 -13.61 -19.16
CA PRO A 79 -0.03 -14.05 -18.59
C PRO A 79 0.57 -12.97 -17.70
N ILE A 80 1.01 -13.37 -16.50
CA ILE A 80 1.60 -12.42 -15.53
C ILE A 80 3.12 -12.28 -15.70
N ALA A 81 3.81 -13.32 -16.16
CA ALA A 81 5.24 -13.24 -16.42
C ALA A 81 5.55 -12.15 -17.45
N ASN A 82 6.56 -11.32 -17.15
CA ASN A 82 6.95 -10.18 -18.01
C ASN A 82 5.82 -9.17 -18.29
N ASN A 83 4.82 -9.06 -17.44
CA ASN A 83 3.65 -8.22 -17.64
C ASN A 83 3.23 -7.46 -16.39
N CYS A 84 2.53 -6.32 -16.56
CA CYS A 84 1.83 -5.58 -15.52
C CYS A 84 0.34 -5.57 -15.85
N LEU A 85 -0.50 -6.12 -14.98
CA LEU A 85 -1.94 -6.17 -15.18
C LEU A 85 -2.64 -5.08 -14.35
N PRO A 86 -3.15 -3.98 -14.96
CA PRO A 86 -3.84 -2.91 -14.25
C PRO A 86 -5.28 -3.31 -13.93
N HIS A 87 -5.43 -4.45 -13.27
CA HIS A 87 -6.70 -5.09 -13.01
C HIS A 87 -6.57 -6.08 -11.85
N ILE A 88 -7.12 -5.71 -10.70
CA ILE A 88 -7.22 -6.59 -9.52
C ILE A 88 -8.66 -6.59 -9.05
N ASP A 89 -9.25 -7.80 -8.89
CA ASP A 89 -10.67 -8.01 -8.59
C ASP A 89 -11.57 -7.59 -9.77
N VAL A 90 -12.87 -7.53 -9.62
CA VAL A 90 -13.83 -7.27 -10.68
C VAL A 90 -13.97 -5.77 -10.97
N PHE A 91 -14.23 -5.44 -12.23
CA PHE A 91 -14.59 -4.07 -12.61
C PHE A 91 -16.00 -3.72 -12.15
N LEU A 92 -16.18 -2.46 -11.78
CA LEU A 92 -17.44 -1.87 -11.38
C LEU A 92 -17.94 -0.89 -12.46
N ASP A 93 -19.22 -0.51 -12.42
CA ASP A 93 -19.84 0.36 -13.41
C ASP A 93 -19.24 1.79 -13.46
N ASN A 94 -18.54 2.20 -12.41
CA ASN A 94 -17.86 3.49 -12.34
C ASN A 94 -16.44 3.49 -12.95
N GLY A 95 -16.01 2.37 -13.56
CA GLY A 95 -14.69 2.22 -14.18
C GLY A 95 -13.56 1.83 -13.23
N TYR A 96 -13.81 1.82 -11.92
CA TYR A 96 -12.86 1.31 -10.93
C TYR A 96 -12.99 -0.21 -10.76
N THR A 97 -11.96 -0.85 -10.23
CA THR A 97 -12.07 -2.21 -9.72
C THR A 97 -12.56 -2.22 -8.27
N LYS A 98 -13.08 -3.35 -7.81
CA LYS A 98 -13.47 -3.53 -6.40
C LYS A 98 -12.28 -3.35 -5.46
N GLU A 99 -11.06 -3.75 -5.88
CA GLU A 99 -9.83 -3.55 -5.13
C GLU A 99 -9.51 -2.06 -4.92
N GLU A 100 -9.63 -1.27 -5.97
CA GLU A 100 -9.43 0.19 -5.90
C GLU A 100 -10.44 0.86 -4.98
N MET A 101 -11.71 0.44 -5.07
CA MET A 101 -12.76 0.97 -4.18
C MET A 101 -12.57 0.55 -2.72
N LYS A 102 -12.00 -0.64 -2.44
CA LYS A 102 -11.60 -1.02 -1.08
C LYS A 102 -10.56 -0.04 -0.53
N MET A 103 -9.50 0.24 -1.28
CA MET A 103 -8.47 1.19 -0.84
C MET A 103 -9.06 2.56 -0.51
N ILE A 104 -9.97 3.07 -1.35
CA ILE A 104 -10.62 4.37 -1.13
C ILE A 104 -11.48 4.34 0.14
N ASN A 105 -12.40 3.39 0.23
CA ASN A 105 -13.39 3.32 1.32
C ASN A 105 -12.74 2.96 2.67
N GLU A 106 -11.77 2.06 2.66
CA GLU A 106 -11.07 1.65 3.87
C GLU A 106 -10.16 2.75 4.40
N THR A 107 -9.53 3.53 3.53
CA THR A 107 -8.76 4.72 3.92
C THR A 107 -9.62 5.68 4.74
N HIS A 108 -10.80 6.06 4.24
CA HIS A 108 -11.72 6.92 4.96
C HIS A 108 -12.13 6.32 6.31
N LYS A 109 -12.49 5.04 6.31
CA LYS A 109 -12.97 4.35 7.50
C LYS A 109 -11.89 4.22 8.59
N ILE A 110 -10.66 3.87 8.22
CA ILE A 110 -9.57 3.62 9.17
C ILE A 110 -9.01 4.94 9.72
N LEU A 111 -8.87 5.97 8.88
CA LEU A 111 -8.43 7.30 9.33
C LEU A 111 -9.55 8.10 10.01
N GLY A 112 -10.82 7.67 9.84
CA GLY A 112 -11.98 8.37 10.40
C GLY A 112 -12.22 9.74 9.76
N ASP A 113 -11.89 9.90 8.47
CA ASP A 113 -11.98 11.17 7.77
C ASP A 113 -12.47 11.03 6.33
N ASP A 114 -13.75 11.30 6.11
CA ASP A 114 -14.39 11.25 4.80
C ASP A 114 -14.06 12.48 3.92
N SER A 115 -13.38 13.49 4.45
CA SER A 115 -13.01 14.69 3.70
C SER A 115 -11.82 14.49 2.77
N ILE A 116 -11.02 13.45 2.99
CA ILE A 116 -9.84 13.14 2.20
C ILE A 116 -10.24 12.74 0.78
N LYS A 117 -9.65 13.39 -0.21
CA LYS A 117 -9.85 13.02 -1.62
C LYS A 117 -8.91 11.87 -1.98
N VAL A 118 -9.47 10.70 -2.28
CA VAL A 118 -8.69 9.49 -2.56
C VAL A 118 -8.97 8.95 -3.94
N THR A 119 -7.93 8.55 -4.66
CA THR A 119 -8.02 7.74 -5.88
C THR A 119 -6.96 6.65 -5.86
N ALA A 120 -7.21 5.55 -6.55
CA ALA A 120 -6.32 4.40 -6.60
C ALA A 120 -6.26 3.79 -8.01
N THR A 121 -5.08 3.31 -8.37
CA THR A 121 -4.87 2.40 -9.50
C THR A 121 -4.13 1.19 -8.96
N THR A 122 -4.72 -0.01 -9.09
CA THR A 122 -4.12 -1.23 -8.57
C THR A 122 -3.61 -2.12 -9.70
N VAL A 123 -2.33 -2.50 -9.61
CA VAL A 123 -1.63 -3.24 -10.65
C VAL A 123 -1.05 -4.54 -10.08
N ARG A 124 -1.34 -5.68 -10.70
CA ARG A 124 -0.65 -6.93 -10.44
C ARG A 124 0.66 -6.96 -11.22
N VAL A 125 1.75 -7.25 -10.52
CA VAL A 125 3.11 -7.29 -11.09
C VAL A 125 3.75 -8.68 -10.91
N PRO A 126 4.75 -9.04 -11.75
CA PRO A 126 5.41 -10.34 -11.71
C PRO A 126 6.45 -10.43 -10.57
N VAL A 127 5.97 -10.24 -9.33
CA VAL A 127 6.73 -10.31 -8.08
C VAL A 127 6.06 -11.33 -7.17
N PHE A 128 6.81 -12.22 -6.56
CA PHE A 128 6.26 -13.31 -5.76
C PHE A 128 5.62 -12.84 -4.46
N ALA A 129 6.32 -12.04 -3.68
CA ALA A 129 5.89 -11.56 -2.36
C ALA A 129 6.13 -10.07 -2.19
N CYS A 130 5.48 -9.47 -1.22
CA CYS A 130 5.46 -8.06 -0.87
C CYS A 130 4.76 -7.15 -1.88
N HIS A 131 3.84 -6.35 -1.39
CA HIS A 131 3.26 -5.26 -2.17
C HIS A 131 4.11 -4.01 -2.06
N SER A 132 4.24 -3.31 -3.17
CA SER A 132 4.87 -1.98 -3.21
C SER A 132 3.84 -0.94 -3.65
N GLU A 133 4.00 0.29 -3.16
CA GLU A 133 3.07 1.38 -3.49
C GLU A 133 3.84 2.68 -3.72
N SER A 134 3.51 3.37 -4.79
CA SER A 134 3.83 4.78 -4.98
C SER A 134 2.65 5.60 -4.49
N ILE A 135 2.86 6.38 -3.43
CA ILE A 135 1.81 7.19 -2.81
C ILE A 135 2.17 8.66 -2.98
N ASN A 136 1.26 9.43 -3.58
CA ASN A 136 1.34 10.87 -3.65
C ASN A 136 0.31 11.49 -2.70
N LEU A 137 0.76 12.41 -1.85
CA LEU A 137 -0.03 13.09 -0.84
C LEU A 137 -0.01 14.59 -1.04
N GLU A 138 -1.13 15.25 -0.71
CA GLU A 138 -1.24 16.67 -0.47
C GLU A 138 -1.76 16.91 0.94
N PHE A 139 -1.10 17.78 1.69
CA PHE A 139 -1.48 18.15 3.05
C PHE A 139 -2.20 19.50 3.10
N GLU A 140 -3.01 19.70 4.15
CA GLU A 140 -3.60 21.01 4.47
C GLU A 140 -2.54 21.96 5.09
N LYS A 141 -1.62 21.40 5.88
CA LYS A 141 -0.60 22.15 6.60
C LYS A 141 0.75 22.09 5.89
N PRO A 142 1.54 23.14 5.94
CA PRO A 142 2.93 23.12 5.47
C PRO A 142 3.75 22.13 6.32
N PHE A 143 4.81 21.58 5.73
CA PHE A 143 5.71 20.65 6.41
C PHE A 143 7.18 20.96 6.09
N ASP A 144 8.05 20.63 7.03
CA ASP A 144 9.47 20.46 6.80
C ASP A 144 9.76 19.00 6.43
N LEU A 145 10.61 18.75 5.44
CA LEU A 145 10.86 17.40 4.92
C LEU A 145 11.63 16.53 5.90
N ASP A 146 12.60 17.12 6.63
CA ASP A 146 13.41 16.37 7.59
C ASP A 146 12.57 16.03 8.84
N GLU A 147 11.72 16.96 9.28
CA GLU A 147 10.77 16.71 10.34
C GLU A 147 9.74 15.62 9.96
N LEU A 148 9.26 15.62 8.72
CA LEU A 148 8.37 14.60 8.20
C LEU A 148 9.05 13.21 8.21
N LYS A 149 10.31 13.13 7.77
CA LYS A 149 11.09 11.89 7.82
C LYS A 149 11.31 11.40 9.25
N GLN A 150 11.60 12.29 10.19
CA GLN A 150 11.71 11.94 11.61
C GLN A 150 10.39 11.41 12.19
N ASN A 151 9.27 12.01 11.80
CA ASN A 151 7.94 11.56 12.21
C ASN A 151 7.66 10.13 11.70
N LEU A 152 8.00 9.83 10.45
CA LEU A 152 7.90 8.48 9.89
C LEU A 152 8.80 7.50 10.65
N ALA A 153 10.06 7.85 10.87
CA ALA A 153 11.05 6.99 11.53
C ALA A 153 10.72 6.66 13.00
N SER A 154 9.93 7.51 13.66
CA SER A 154 9.54 7.32 15.06
C SER A 154 8.23 6.56 15.25
N PHE A 155 7.49 6.28 14.19
CA PHE A 155 6.17 5.64 14.29
C PHE A 155 6.30 4.12 14.47
N PRO A 156 5.59 3.50 15.43
CA PRO A 156 5.65 2.06 15.67
C PRO A 156 5.22 1.24 14.44
N GLY A 157 5.96 0.17 14.14
CA GLY A 157 5.68 -0.70 13.00
C GLY A 157 6.09 -0.13 11.64
N LEU A 158 6.85 1.00 11.65
CA LEU A 158 7.31 1.65 10.44
C LEU A 158 8.83 1.82 10.44
N ASN A 159 9.47 1.45 9.33
CA ASN A 159 10.91 1.60 9.12
C ASN A 159 11.20 2.55 7.96
N LEU A 160 11.96 3.62 8.22
CA LEU A 160 12.43 4.52 7.19
C LEU A 160 13.74 4.00 6.57
N MET A 161 13.70 3.66 5.27
CA MET A 161 14.85 3.29 4.45
C MET A 161 14.98 4.30 3.30
N ASP A 162 15.64 5.42 3.54
CA ASP A 162 15.65 6.54 2.59
C ASP A 162 17.02 7.21 2.49
N ASP A 163 17.97 6.51 1.86
CA ASP A 163 19.27 7.05 1.45
C ASP A 163 19.49 6.86 -0.06
N PRO A 164 18.88 7.71 -0.91
CA PRO A 164 18.99 7.58 -2.36
C PRO A 164 20.41 7.74 -2.90
N ALA A 165 21.27 8.45 -2.18
CA ALA A 165 22.68 8.65 -2.59
C ALA A 165 23.46 7.33 -2.60
N ASN A 166 23.09 6.43 -1.71
CA ASN A 166 23.67 5.08 -1.60
C ASN A 166 22.74 3.99 -2.17
N ASN A 167 21.69 4.34 -2.92
CA ASN A 167 20.69 3.43 -3.47
C ASN A 167 19.93 2.60 -2.40
N VAL A 168 19.77 3.15 -1.20
CA VAL A 168 19.04 2.50 -0.10
C VAL A 168 17.57 2.96 -0.11
N TYR A 169 16.69 2.04 -0.41
CA TYR A 169 15.23 2.19 -0.39
C TYR A 169 14.57 0.81 -0.27
N PRO A 170 13.31 0.71 0.16
CA PRO A 170 12.65 -0.59 0.34
C PRO A 170 12.47 -1.33 -0.99
N LEU A 171 12.82 -2.60 -1.01
CA LEU A 171 12.62 -3.53 -2.12
C LEU A 171 11.79 -4.72 -1.66
N ALA A 172 10.83 -5.14 -2.47
CA ALA A 172 9.95 -6.27 -2.16
C ALA A 172 10.73 -7.53 -1.73
N ARG A 173 11.80 -7.86 -2.46
CA ARG A 173 12.65 -9.02 -2.19
C ARG A 173 13.33 -9.00 -0.81
N ASP A 174 13.65 -7.80 -0.30
CA ASP A 174 14.41 -7.64 0.96
C ASP A 174 13.48 -7.54 2.17
N ILE A 175 12.18 -7.33 1.93
CA ILE A 175 11.17 -7.10 2.97
C ILE A 175 10.33 -8.37 3.25
N GLU A 176 10.38 -9.37 2.37
CA GLU A 176 9.68 -10.63 2.56
C GLU A 176 9.97 -11.25 3.94
N GLY A 177 8.92 -11.69 4.64
CA GLY A 177 8.97 -12.27 5.98
C GLY A 177 9.07 -11.28 7.13
N LYS A 178 9.10 -9.96 6.87
CA LYS A 178 9.18 -8.93 7.91
C LYS A 178 7.79 -8.41 8.30
N ASP A 179 7.62 -8.05 9.56
CA ASP A 179 6.32 -7.61 10.10
C ASP A 179 6.05 -6.12 9.88
N ASP A 180 7.10 -5.30 9.80
CA ASP A 180 6.99 -3.86 9.69
C ASP A 180 6.69 -3.40 8.27
N VAL A 181 6.19 -2.18 8.15
CA VAL A 181 6.06 -1.44 6.90
C VAL A 181 7.32 -0.62 6.65
N TYR A 182 7.82 -0.63 5.43
CA TYR A 182 9.04 0.08 5.04
C TYR A 182 8.70 1.25 4.11
N VAL A 183 9.25 2.42 4.41
CA VAL A 183 9.05 3.65 3.63
C VAL A 183 10.39 4.20 3.17
N GLY A 184 10.45 4.63 1.93
CA GLY A 184 11.59 5.33 1.36
C GLY A 184 11.18 6.22 0.20
N ARG A 185 12.18 6.78 -0.50
CA ARG A 185 11.96 7.70 -1.60
C ARG A 185 11.06 8.88 -1.21
N VAL A 186 11.19 9.33 0.05
CA VAL A 186 10.43 10.44 0.63
C VAL A 186 10.97 11.75 0.05
N ARG A 187 10.14 12.43 -0.73
CA ARG A 187 10.55 13.66 -1.44
C ARG A 187 9.36 14.59 -1.67
N ARG A 188 9.64 15.90 -1.74
CA ARG A 188 8.61 16.87 -2.10
C ARG A 188 8.03 16.58 -3.48
N ASP A 189 6.73 16.79 -3.60
CA ASP A 189 6.06 16.92 -4.88
C ASP A 189 6.01 18.41 -5.25
N PHE A 190 6.69 18.78 -6.31
CA PHE A 190 6.74 20.18 -6.76
C PHE A 190 5.52 20.62 -7.58
N SER A 191 4.57 19.72 -7.83
CA SER A 191 3.37 20.02 -8.60
C SER A 191 2.26 20.64 -7.76
N VAL A 192 2.34 20.53 -6.43
CA VAL A 192 1.40 21.10 -5.46
C VAL A 192 2.13 21.71 -4.27
N GLU A 193 1.49 22.66 -3.57
CA GLU A 193 2.15 23.44 -2.51
C GLU A 193 2.68 22.59 -1.34
N ASN A 194 1.85 21.70 -0.82
CA ASN A 194 2.18 20.84 0.33
C ASN A 194 2.21 19.37 -0.05
N GLY A 195 2.86 19.07 -1.17
CA GLY A 195 2.90 17.71 -1.72
C GLY A 195 4.12 16.90 -1.30
N VAL A 196 3.93 15.58 -1.11
CA VAL A 196 5.00 14.62 -0.86
C VAL A 196 4.74 13.32 -1.63
N ASN A 197 5.81 12.70 -2.08
CA ASN A 197 5.79 11.36 -2.66
C ASN A 197 6.50 10.38 -1.73
N LEU A 198 5.91 9.19 -1.57
CA LEU A 198 6.44 8.08 -0.79
C LEU A 198 6.54 6.82 -1.65
N TRP A 199 7.47 5.95 -1.28
CA TRP A 199 7.52 4.56 -1.72
C TRP A 199 7.37 3.65 -0.50
N VAL A 200 6.32 2.82 -0.48
CA VAL A 200 5.96 1.98 0.66
C VAL A 200 6.00 0.53 0.24
N VAL A 201 6.61 -0.33 1.06
CA VAL A 201 6.71 -1.77 0.83
C VAL A 201 6.41 -2.52 2.11
N ALA A 202 5.61 -3.57 2.04
CA ALA A 202 5.39 -4.50 3.14
C ALA A 202 5.08 -5.92 2.64
N ASP A 203 5.31 -6.91 3.50
CA ASP A 203 4.88 -8.28 3.25
C ASP A 203 3.35 -8.37 3.34
N ASN A 204 2.70 -8.59 2.19
CA ASN A 204 1.26 -8.61 2.06
C ASN A 204 0.60 -9.82 2.73
N ILE A 205 1.34 -10.89 3.00
CA ILE A 205 0.83 -12.04 3.75
C ILE A 205 0.81 -11.70 5.24
N ARG A 206 1.90 -11.18 5.78
CA ARG A 206 2.00 -10.80 7.20
C ARG A 206 1.11 -9.62 7.56
N LYS A 207 0.95 -8.64 6.69
CA LYS A 207 0.07 -7.47 6.94
C LYS A 207 -1.39 -7.72 6.55
N GLY A 208 -1.70 -8.64 5.67
CA GLY A 208 -3.07 -8.75 5.13
C GLY A 208 -3.73 -10.11 5.25
N ALA A 209 -3.00 -11.21 5.08
CA ALA A 209 -3.59 -12.54 4.95
C ALA A 209 -3.30 -13.47 6.14
N ALA A 210 -2.44 -13.07 7.06
CA ALA A 210 -2.09 -13.85 8.25
C ALA A 210 -3.08 -13.62 9.39
#